data_b4dee36ce7a1e2988e12453c56dd8515
#
_entry.id   b4dee36ce7a1e2988e12453c56dd8515
#
_cell.length_a   1.000
_cell.length_b   1.000
_cell.length_c   1.000
_cell.angle_alpha   90.00
_cell.angle_beta   90.00
_cell.angle_gamma   90.00
#
_symmetry.space_group_name_H-M   'P 1'
#
loop_
_entity.id
_entity.type
_entity.pdbx_description
1 polymer ?
#
loop_
_entity_poly.entity_id
_entity_poly.type
_entity_poly.pdbx_seq_one_letter_code
_entity_poly.pdbx_strand_id
1 'polypeptide(L)'
;MDSPTRVVFLIGFMASGKTTLTNAIKNLAENVETFDLDDEVERAAGCSIKEIFATRGEDAFRELESSVLRRLAAEAGSVPRIIACGGGTPCHRGNMEFMNSTGQTVRLSVTPERIFSRLMQFRSERPLVASLSESELMEKITTMLADREPYYSRCRHSFGANRLESEAQVRNAALRFIRRFL
;
A
#
# COMPACT_ATOMS: atom_id res chain seq x y z
N MET A 1 -5.55 -14.21 26.10
CA MET A 1 -6.30 -13.11 25.46
C MET A 1 -5.31 -12.40 24.56
N ASP A 2 -5.42 -12.63 23.25
CA ASP A 2 -4.57 -11.93 22.31
C ASP A 2 -4.87 -10.43 22.41
N SER A 3 -3.86 -9.64 22.74
CA SER A 3 -3.96 -8.19 22.65
C SER A 3 -4.44 -7.83 21.23
N PRO A 4 -5.40 -6.93 21.07
CA PRO A 4 -5.86 -6.56 19.74
C PRO A 4 -4.66 -6.14 18.90
N THR A 5 -4.52 -6.76 17.73
CA THR A 5 -3.39 -6.51 16.83
C THR A 5 -3.45 -5.04 16.40
N ARG A 6 -2.51 -4.25 16.87
CA ARG A 6 -2.53 -2.79 16.71
C ARG A 6 -1.95 -2.31 15.38
N VAL A 7 -1.42 -3.23 14.59
CA VAL A 7 -0.84 -2.89 13.28
C VAL A 7 -1.72 -3.41 12.14
N VAL A 8 -2.11 -2.50 11.26
CA VAL A 8 -2.82 -2.79 10.02
C VAL A 8 -1.88 -2.51 8.84
N PHE A 9 -1.53 -3.54 8.10
CA PHE A 9 -0.78 -3.42 6.85
C PHE A 9 -1.76 -3.28 5.68
N LEU A 10 -1.79 -2.10 5.09
CA LEU A 10 -2.64 -1.80 3.95
C LEU A 10 -1.90 -2.12 2.66
N ILE A 11 -2.28 -3.21 2.01
CA ILE A 11 -1.67 -3.69 0.77
C ILE A 11 -2.59 -3.47 -0.43
N GLY A 12 -2.03 -3.49 -1.62
CA GLY A 12 -2.79 -3.36 -2.87
C GLY A 12 -1.95 -2.76 -3.98
N PHE A 13 -2.45 -2.88 -5.18
CA PHE A 13 -1.78 -2.43 -6.40
C PHE A 13 -1.53 -0.90 -6.38
N MET A 14 -0.61 -0.42 -7.23
CA MET A 14 -0.45 1.02 -7.46
C MET A 14 -1.80 1.63 -7.90
N ALA A 15 -2.06 2.88 -7.53
CA ALA A 15 -3.33 3.58 -7.77
C ALA A 15 -4.58 2.89 -7.15
N SER A 16 -4.44 1.92 -6.25
CA SER A 16 -5.59 1.36 -5.52
C SER A 16 -6.22 2.32 -4.52
N GLY A 17 -5.52 3.43 -4.17
CA GLY A 17 -6.03 4.46 -3.26
C GLY A 17 -5.56 4.31 -1.81
N LYS A 18 -4.46 3.59 -1.56
CA LYS A 18 -3.90 3.42 -0.19
C LYS A 18 -3.63 4.77 0.48
N THR A 19 -2.81 5.61 -0.15
CA THR A 19 -2.45 6.94 0.37
C THR A 19 -3.69 7.84 0.53
N THR A 20 -4.64 7.79 -0.41
CA THR A 20 -5.91 8.53 -0.31
C THR A 20 -6.71 8.10 0.92
N LEU A 21 -6.84 6.80 1.15
CA LEU A 21 -7.57 6.24 2.28
C LEU A 21 -6.87 6.54 3.62
N THR A 22 -5.54 6.36 3.71
CA THR A 22 -4.79 6.63 4.94
C THR A 22 -4.81 8.10 5.32
N ASN A 23 -4.72 9.02 4.35
CA ASN A 23 -4.85 10.46 4.61
C ASN A 23 -6.24 10.82 5.13
N ALA A 24 -7.29 10.23 4.57
CA ALA A 24 -8.65 10.45 5.07
C ALA A 24 -8.85 9.89 6.49
N ILE A 25 -8.28 8.72 6.80
CA ILE A 25 -8.33 8.14 8.15
C ILE A 25 -7.59 9.04 9.14
N LYS A 26 -6.39 9.52 8.79
CA LYS A 26 -5.60 10.46 9.61
C LYS A 26 -6.39 11.72 9.98
N ASN A 27 -7.20 12.23 9.04
CA ASN A 27 -8.02 13.41 9.27
C ASN A 27 -9.29 13.15 10.09
N LEU A 28 -9.73 11.89 10.20
CA LEU A 28 -10.97 11.50 10.87
C LEU A 28 -10.76 10.82 12.23
N ALA A 29 -9.58 10.32 12.49
CA ALA A 29 -9.25 9.57 13.70
C ALA A 29 -7.96 10.11 14.33
N GLU A 30 -8.09 10.88 15.40
CA GLU A 30 -6.95 11.52 16.09
C GLU A 30 -6.01 10.51 16.77
N ASN A 31 -6.53 9.33 17.12
CA ASN A 31 -5.79 8.29 17.83
C ASN A 31 -5.36 7.14 16.89
N VAL A 32 -4.89 7.45 15.69
CA VAL A 32 -4.37 6.48 14.72
C VAL A 32 -3.09 7.00 14.09
N GLU A 33 -2.02 6.24 14.18
CA GLU A 33 -0.78 6.53 13.45
C GLU A 33 -0.86 5.98 12.02
N THR A 34 -0.47 6.78 11.04
CA THR A 34 -0.45 6.37 9.62
C THR A 34 0.92 6.61 9.03
N PHE A 35 1.48 5.59 8.38
CA PHE A 35 2.77 5.65 7.69
C PHE A 35 2.59 5.21 6.24
N ASP A 36 3.23 5.95 5.32
CA ASP A 36 3.48 5.46 3.97
C ASP A 36 4.88 4.81 3.97
N LEU A 37 4.97 3.53 3.61
CA LEU A 37 6.22 2.79 3.68
C LEU A 37 7.27 3.36 2.70
N ASP A 38 6.82 3.84 1.54
CA ASP A 38 7.71 4.44 0.54
C ASP A 38 8.37 5.71 1.12
N ASP A 39 7.61 6.59 1.78
CA ASP A 39 8.13 7.79 2.44
C ASP A 39 9.13 7.44 3.58
N GLU A 40 8.83 6.39 4.35
CA GLU A 40 9.70 5.95 5.43
C GLU A 40 11.01 5.32 4.93
N VAL A 41 10.97 4.64 3.78
CA VAL A 41 12.16 4.12 3.10
C VAL A 41 13.03 5.27 2.60
N GLU A 42 12.45 6.28 1.95
CA GLU A 42 13.20 7.46 1.51
C GLU A 42 13.83 8.21 2.68
N ARG A 43 13.11 8.36 3.77
CA ARG A 43 13.62 8.98 5.01
C ARG A 43 14.80 8.20 5.60
N ALA A 44 14.71 6.88 5.64
CA ALA A 44 15.76 6.00 6.15
C ALA A 44 17.00 5.98 5.24
N ALA A 45 16.80 6.09 3.92
CA ALA A 45 17.86 6.11 2.93
C ALA A 45 18.56 7.46 2.82
N GLY A 46 17.88 8.56 3.17
CA GLY A 46 18.33 9.93 2.92
C GLY A 46 18.32 10.33 1.43
N CYS A 47 17.65 9.55 0.59
CA CYS A 47 17.52 9.81 -0.84
C CYS A 47 16.23 9.18 -1.40
N SER A 48 15.83 9.54 -2.62
CA SER A 48 14.63 9.05 -3.26
C SER A 48 14.73 7.56 -3.63
N ILE A 49 13.58 6.87 -3.69
CA ILE A 49 13.48 5.48 -4.17
C ILE A 49 14.09 5.36 -5.57
N LYS A 50 13.87 6.35 -6.43
CA LYS A 50 14.47 6.39 -7.77
C LYS A 50 16.00 6.36 -7.72
N GLU A 51 16.61 7.11 -6.81
CA GLU A 51 18.05 7.14 -6.60
C GLU A 51 18.56 5.81 -6.02
N ILE A 52 17.81 5.18 -5.10
CA ILE A 52 18.15 3.86 -4.58
C ILE A 52 18.22 2.84 -5.73
N PHE A 53 17.19 2.81 -6.57
CA PHE A 53 17.17 1.91 -7.75
C PHE A 53 18.33 2.18 -8.71
N ALA A 54 18.64 3.45 -8.97
CA ALA A 54 19.70 3.84 -9.90
C ALA A 54 21.12 3.53 -9.39
N THR A 55 21.33 3.65 -8.06
CA THR A 55 22.69 3.56 -7.47
C THR A 55 22.97 2.23 -6.78
N ARG A 56 21.93 1.57 -6.23
CA ARG A 56 22.09 0.36 -5.40
C ARG A 56 21.29 -0.84 -5.93
N GLY A 57 20.38 -0.63 -6.90
CA GLY A 57 19.57 -1.68 -7.52
C GLY A 57 18.35 -2.08 -6.72
N GLU A 58 17.54 -2.98 -7.29
CA GLU A 58 16.27 -3.43 -6.69
C GLU A 58 16.48 -4.22 -5.41
N ASP A 59 17.47 -5.12 -5.35
CA ASP A 59 17.71 -5.95 -4.16
C ASP A 59 17.98 -5.12 -2.91
N ALA A 60 18.81 -4.07 -3.03
CA ALA A 60 19.09 -3.15 -1.93
C ALA A 60 17.83 -2.37 -1.49
N PHE A 61 17.00 -1.94 -2.45
CA PHE A 61 15.71 -1.34 -2.13
C PHE A 61 14.82 -2.32 -1.36
N ARG A 62 14.68 -3.57 -1.83
CA ARG A 62 13.82 -4.58 -1.18
C ARG A 62 14.31 -4.97 0.22
N GLU A 63 15.60 -4.98 0.44
CA GLU A 63 16.17 -5.20 1.77
C GLU A 63 15.84 -4.05 2.70
N LEU A 64 16.04 -2.81 2.27
CA LEU A 64 15.72 -1.62 3.06
C LEU A 64 14.21 -1.52 3.32
N GLU A 65 13.37 -1.72 2.31
CA GLU A 65 11.91 -1.76 2.43
C GLU A 65 11.46 -2.75 3.52
N SER A 66 12.01 -3.97 3.48
CA SER A 66 11.69 -5.01 4.47
C SER A 66 12.19 -4.65 5.88
N SER A 67 13.36 -4.04 6.00
CA SER A 67 13.92 -3.59 7.27
C SER A 67 13.05 -2.48 7.89
N VAL A 68 12.68 -1.47 7.10
CA VAL A 68 11.82 -0.37 7.55
C VAL A 68 10.43 -0.87 7.94
N LEU A 69 9.84 -1.79 7.14
CA LEU A 69 8.55 -2.41 7.46
C LEU A 69 8.57 -3.09 8.84
N ARG A 70 9.62 -3.88 9.12
CA ARG A 70 9.78 -4.58 10.40
C ARG A 70 9.98 -3.61 11.55
N ARG A 71 10.79 -2.58 11.37
CA ARG A 71 11.01 -1.52 12.36
C ARG A 71 9.69 -0.84 12.71
N LEU A 72 8.93 -0.36 11.72
CA LEU A 72 7.64 0.29 11.94
C LEU A 72 6.65 -0.61 12.69
N ALA A 73 6.62 -1.90 12.38
CA ALA A 73 5.75 -2.84 13.09
C ALA A 73 6.18 -3.07 14.53
N ALA A 74 7.48 -3.16 14.79
CA ALA A 74 8.03 -3.38 16.14
C ALA A 74 7.88 -2.16 17.06
N GLU A 75 7.92 -0.95 16.49
CA GLU A 75 7.75 0.31 17.22
C GLU A 75 6.27 0.66 17.50
N ALA A 76 5.32 -0.21 17.11
CA ALA A 76 3.91 0.02 17.36
C ALA A 76 3.62 0.05 18.87
N GLY A 77 3.12 1.18 19.34
CA GLY A 77 2.76 1.42 20.72
C GLY A 77 1.33 1.01 21.07
N SER A 78 0.70 1.76 21.98
CA SER A 78 -0.69 1.52 22.40
C SER A 78 -1.74 2.04 21.40
N VAL A 79 -1.33 2.88 20.47
CA VAL A 79 -2.18 3.48 19.44
C VAL A 79 -2.22 2.58 18.21
N PRO A 80 -3.39 2.37 17.58
CA PRO A 80 -3.47 1.65 16.32
C PRO A 80 -2.61 2.30 15.23
N ARG A 81 -1.92 1.47 14.45
CA ARG A 81 -1.00 1.92 13.42
C ARG A 81 -1.39 1.33 12.07
N ILE A 82 -1.48 2.18 11.06
CA ILE A 82 -1.66 1.76 9.67
C ILE A 82 -0.36 2.00 8.91
N ILE A 83 0.14 0.96 8.23
CA ILE A 83 1.29 1.04 7.34
C ILE A 83 0.80 0.78 5.91
N ALA A 84 0.77 1.82 5.09
CA ALA A 84 0.47 1.71 3.66
C ALA A 84 1.72 1.17 2.95
N CYS A 85 1.63 -0.05 2.44
CA CYS A 85 2.75 -0.74 1.81
C CYS A 85 2.83 -0.46 0.31
N GLY A 86 4.02 -0.42 -0.25
CA GLY A 86 4.23 -0.41 -1.69
C GLY A 86 3.54 -1.60 -2.38
N GLY A 87 3.17 -1.46 -3.67
CA GLY A 87 2.45 -2.53 -4.37
C GLY A 87 3.26 -3.83 -4.53
N GLY A 88 4.58 -3.79 -4.46
CA GLY A 88 5.46 -4.95 -4.50
C GLY A 88 5.85 -5.49 -3.13
N THR A 89 5.68 -4.73 -2.06
CA THR A 89 6.12 -5.10 -0.71
C THR A 89 5.71 -6.51 -0.28
N PRO A 90 4.45 -6.97 -0.49
CA PRO A 90 4.03 -8.31 -0.10
C PRO A 90 4.75 -9.44 -0.85
N CYS A 91 5.31 -9.15 -2.03
CA CYS A 91 5.87 -10.14 -2.93
C CYS A 91 7.36 -10.48 -2.64
N HIS A 92 8.00 -9.76 -1.73
CA HIS A 92 9.44 -9.85 -1.50
C HIS A 92 9.79 -10.21 -0.04
N ARG A 93 10.95 -10.86 0.14
CA ARG A 93 11.61 -11.05 1.44
C ARG A 93 10.74 -11.65 2.56
N GLY A 94 9.72 -12.45 2.23
CA GLY A 94 8.80 -13.02 3.23
C GLY A 94 7.94 -11.97 3.95
N ASN A 95 7.74 -10.79 3.33
CA ASN A 95 7.00 -9.71 3.95
C ASN A 95 5.53 -10.06 4.20
N MET A 96 4.91 -10.85 3.31
CA MET A 96 3.52 -11.26 3.48
C MET A 96 3.33 -12.13 4.73
N GLU A 97 4.24 -13.09 4.94
CA GLU A 97 4.27 -13.94 6.13
C GLU A 97 4.50 -13.12 7.39
N PHE A 98 5.48 -12.22 7.35
CA PHE A 98 5.77 -11.30 8.45
C PHE A 98 4.55 -10.45 8.81
N MET A 99 3.92 -9.78 7.84
CA MET A 99 2.75 -8.95 8.08
C MET A 99 1.58 -9.75 8.66
N ASN A 100 1.35 -10.97 8.17
CA ASN A 100 0.31 -11.84 8.70
C ASN A 100 0.60 -12.36 10.12
N SER A 101 1.87 -12.52 10.49
CA SER A 101 2.23 -12.98 11.84
C SER A 101 2.20 -11.87 12.89
N THR A 102 2.39 -10.60 12.47
CA THR A 102 2.55 -9.47 13.38
C THR A 102 1.36 -8.51 13.41
N GLY A 103 0.45 -8.59 12.42
CA GLY A 103 -0.66 -7.66 12.32
C GLY A 103 -1.81 -8.17 11.46
N GLN A 104 -2.70 -7.25 11.12
CA GLN A 104 -3.79 -7.49 10.18
C GLN A 104 -3.39 -7.00 8.79
N THR A 105 -3.46 -7.86 7.80
CA THR A 105 -3.27 -7.48 6.40
C THR A 105 -4.62 -7.18 5.76
N VAL A 106 -4.76 -6.00 5.20
CA VAL A 106 -5.97 -5.55 4.50
C VAL A 106 -5.62 -5.19 3.06
N ARG A 107 -6.14 -5.96 2.11
CA ARG A 107 -5.98 -5.66 0.69
C ARG A 107 -7.01 -4.63 0.24
N LEU A 108 -6.58 -3.53 -0.35
CA LEU A 108 -7.46 -2.67 -1.13
C LEU A 108 -7.73 -3.34 -2.49
N SER A 109 -8.95 -3.85 -2.63
CA SER A 109 -9.40 -4.51 -3.85
C SER A 109 -10.01 -3.49 -4.82
N VAL A 110 -9.41 -3.39 -6.00
CA VAL A 110 -9.82 -2.48 -7.08
C VAL A 110 -9.74 -3.24 -8.39
N THR A 111 -10.73 -3.04 -9.27
CA THR A 111 -10.74 -3.69 -10.58
C THR A 111 -9.65 -3.13 -11.51
N PRO A 112 -9.14 -3.93 -12.47
CA PRO A 112 -8.13 -3.47 -13.43
C PRO A 112 -8.54 -2.20 -14.18
N GLU A 113 -9.82 -2.09 -14.57
CA GLU A 113 -10.36 -0.94 -15.30
C GLU A 113 -10.31 0.34 -14.45
N ARG A 114 -10.56 0.22 -13.14
CA ARG A 114 -10.46 1.36 -12.21
C ARG A 114 -9.01 1.77 -11.97
N ILE A 115 -8.12 0.80 -11.86
CA ILE A 115 -6.67 1.06 -11.77
C ILE A 115 -6.21 1.79 -13.02
N PHE A 116 -6.60 1.31 -14.21
CA PHE A 116 -6.30 1.92 -15.49
C PHE A 116 -6.81 3.37 -15.55
N SER A 117 -8.09 3.60 -15.24
CA SER A 117 -8.70 4.94 -15.26
C SER A 117 -7.94 5.92 -14.34
N ARG A 118 -7.55 5.48 -13.13
CA ARG A 118 -6.77 6.31 -12.19
C ARG A 118 -5.35 6.58 -12.67
N LEU A 119 -4.69 5.59 -13.27
CA LEU A 119 -3.35 5.77 -13.84
C LEU A 119 -3.36 6.74 -15.02
N MET A 120 -4.41 6.70 -15.85
CA MET A 120 -4.58 7.64 -16.95
C MET A 120 -4.75 9.09 -16.49
N GLN A 121 -5.44 9.35 -15.37
CA GLN A 121 -5.60 10.70 -14.82
C GLN A 121 -4.27 11.33 -14.38
N PHE A 122 -3.30 10.52 -13.92
CA PHE A 122 -1.99 10.97 -13.42
C PHE A 122 -0.83 10.50 -14.29
N ARG A 123 -1.11 10.24 -15.59
CA ARG A 123 -0.14 9.65 -16.51
C ARG A 123 1.14 10.47 -16.66
N SER A 124 1.01 11.80 -16.73
CA SER A 124 2.15 12.73 -16.87
C SER A 124 3.11 12.69 -15.67
N GLU A 125 2.61 12.32 -14.50
CA GLU A 125 3.39 12.28 -13.25
C GLU A 125 4.08 10.92 -13.02
N ARG A 126 3.83 9.93 -13.91
CA ARG A 126 4.31 8.55 -13.73
C ARG A 126 5.14 8.06 -14.91
N PRO A 127 6.47 8.17 -14.84
CA PRO A 127 7.37 7.78 -15.94
C PRO A 127 7.14 6.35 -16.47
N LEU A 128 6.81 5.40 -15.59
CA LEU A 128 6.60 3.99 -15.93
C LEU A 128 5.38 3.73 -16.84
N VAL A 129 4.46 4.68 -16.90
CA VAL A 129 3.22 4.54 -17.68
C VAL A 129 3.07 5.64 -18.74
N ALA A 130 3.90 6.68 -18.69
CA ALA A 130 3.81 7.83 -19.58
C ALA A 130 4.01 7.48 -21.06
N SER A 131 4.88 6.51 -21.36
CA SER A 131 5.25 6.10 -22.71
C SER A 131 4.41 4.96 -23.31
N LEU A 132 3.54 4.30 -22.48
CA LEU A 132 2.77 3.14 -22.94
C LEU A 132 1.50 3.59 -23.66
N SER A 133 1.07 2.86 -24.69
CA SER A 133 -0.29 2.97 -25.24
C SER A 133 -1.32 2.49 -24.20
N GLU A 134 -2.60 2.77 -24.42
CA GLU A 134 -3.67 2.32 -23.51
C GLU A 134 -3.77 0.80 -23.43
N SER A 135 -3.59 0.10 -24.56
CA SER A 135 -3.58 -1.36 -24.61
C SER A 135 -2.40 -1.95 -23.84
N GLU A 136 -1.20 -1.41 -24.06
CA GLU A 136 0.01 -1.84 -23.33
C GLU A 136 -0.10 -1.60 -21.82
N LEU A 137 -0.71 -0.46 -21.44
CA LEU A 137 -0.93 -0.16 -20.03
C LEU A 137 -1.92 -1.14 -19.40
N MET A 138 -3.03 -1.47 -20.08
CA MET A 138 -4.01 -2.43 -19.57
C MET A 138 -3.40 -3.84 -19.46
N GLU A 139 -2.65 -4.27 -20.47
CA GLU A 139 -1.94 -5.55 -20.45
C GLU A 139 -0.94 -5.61 -19.28
N LYS A 140 -0.14 -4.57 -19.09
CA LYS A 140 0.81 -4.47 -17.98
C LYS A 140 0.12 -4.54 -16.61
N ILE A 141 -1.00 -3.83 -16.44
CA ILE A 141 -1.80 -3.88 -15.20
C ILE A 141 -2.26 -5.32 -14.94
N THR A 142 -2.83 -5.98 -15.96
CA THR A 142 -3.38 -7.33 -15.85
C THR A 142 -2.28 -8.35 -15.51
N THR A 143 -1.15 -8.30 -16.21
CA THR A 143 0.01 -9.18 -15.97
C THR A 143 0.55 -8.97 -14.56
N MET A 144 0.82 -7.72 -14.17
CA MET A 144 1.35 -7.43 -12.83
C MET A 144 0.37 -7.80 -11.70
N LEU A 145 -0.94 -7.71 -11.93
CA LEU A 145 -1.94 -8.18 -10.95
C LEU A 145 -1.91 -9.71 -10.83
N ALA A 146 -1.82 -10.42 -11.96
CA ALA A 146 -1.72 -11.88 -11.97
C ALA A 146 -0.46 -12.36 -11.24
N ASP A 147 0.70 -11.74 -11.48
CA ASP A 147 1.97 -12.06 -10.81
C ASP A 147 1.92 -11.85 -9.29
N ARG A 148 1.13 -10.85 -8.84
CA ARG A 148 1.01 -10.50 -7.42
C ARG A 148 -0.12 -11.24 -6.70
N GLU A 149 -1.06 -11.81 -7.43
CA GLU A 149 -2.21 -12.51 -6.85
C GLU A 149 -1.84 -13.63 -5.87
N PRO A 150 -0.80 -14.48 -6.11
CA PRO A 150 -0.37 -15.48 -5.14
C PRO A 150 0.01 -14.94 -3.77
N TYR A 151 0.43 -13.67 -3.72
CA TYR A 151 0.76 -12.97 -2.47
C TYR A 151 -0.44 -12.23 -1.92
N TYR A 152 -1.15 -11.47 -2.77
CA TYR A 152 -2.31 -10.67 -2.36
C TYR A 152 -3.46 -11.52 -1.82
N SER A 153 -3.69 -12.72 -2.39
CA SER A 153 -4.73 -13.66 -1.92
C SER A 153 -4.49 -14.18 -0.51
N ARG A 154 -3.26 -14.07 0.02
CA ARG A 154 -2.90 -14.52 1.36
C ARG A 154 -3.21 -13.48 2.45
N CYS A 155 -3.75 -12.31 2.09
CA CYS A 155 -4.17 -11.30 3.05
C CYS A 155 -5.33 -11.82 3.92
N ARG A 156 -5.39 -11.35 5.17
CA ARG A 156 -6.46 -11.73 6.10
C ARG A 156 -7.80 -11.12 5.73
N HIS A 157 -7.79 -9.91 5.17
CA HIS A 157 -8.99 -9.14 4.86
C HIS A 157 -8.89 -8.48 3.49
N SER A 158 -10.06 -8.31 2.85
CA SER A 158 -10.22 -7.50 1.66
C SER A 158 -11.16 -6.33 1.92
N PHE A 159 -10.84 -5.17 1.37
CA PHE A 159 -11.62 -3.95 1.44
C PHE A 159 -11.81 -3.36 0.05
N GLY A 160 -13.06 -3.27 -0.40
CA GLY A 160 -13.39 -2.73 -1.73
C GLY A 160 -13.14 -1.23 -1.81
N ALA A 161 -12.31 -0.82 -2.77
CA ALA A 161 -11.87 0.57 -2.97
C ALA A 161 -12.13 1.08 -4.40
N ASN A 162 -13.14 0.55 -5.09
CA ASN A 162 -13.52 0.99 -6.44
C ASN A 162 -14.09 2.42 -6.48
N ARG A 163 -14.57 2.94 -5.36
CA ARG A 163 -15.19 4.27 -5.26
C ARG A 163 -14.42 5.14 -4.28
N LEU A 164 -13.42 5.87 -4.79
CA LEU A 164 -12.59 6.83 -4.05
C LEU A 164 -12.32 8.08 -4.90
N GLU A 165 -13.27 8.47 -5.77
CA GLU A 165 -13.12 9.57 -6.72
C GLU A 165 -13.62 10.92 -6.17
N SER A 166 -14.58 10.89 -5.24
CA SER A 166 -15.08 12.12 -4.59
C SER A 166 -14.73 12.14 -3.11
N GLU A 167 -14.67 13.33 -2.53
CA GLU A 167 -14.41 13.53 -1.10
C GLU A 167 -15.40 12.76 -0.23
N ALA A 168 -16.70 12.78 -0.60
CA ALA A 168 -17.74 12.03 0.11
C ALA A 168 -17.51 10.51 0.07
N GLN A 169 -17.08 9.98 -1.09
CA GLN A 169 -16.75 8.55 -1.23
C GLN A 169 -15.52 8.16 -0.39
N VAL A 170 -14.49 8.98 -0.42
CA VAL A 170 -13.26 8.79 0.36
C VAL A 170 -13.57 8.84 1.86
N ARG A 171 -14.33 9.84 2.32
CA ARG A 171 -14.76 9.96 3.72
C ARG A 171 -15.56 8.74 4.17
N ASN A 172 -16.55 8.30 3.37
CA ASN A 172 -17.35 7.12 3.68
C ASN A 172 -16.53 5.83 3.73
N ALA A 173 -15.56 5.68 2.83
CA ALA A 173 -14.64 4.55 2.85
C ALA A 173 -13.77 4.57 4.11
N ALA A 174 -13.22 5.73 4.49
CA ALA A 174 -12.43 5.87 5.71
C ALA A 174 -13.23 5.54 6.98
N LEU A 175 -14.46 6.04 7.10
CA LEU A 175 -15.34 5.71 8.24
C LEU A 175 -15.66 4.21 8.34
N ARG A 176 -15.92 3.53 7.19
CA ARG A 176 -16.12 2.07 7.15
C ARG A 176 -14.85 1.32 7.53
N PHE A 177 -13.68 1.80 7.08
CA PHE A 177 -12.39 1.19 7.39
C PHE A 177 -12.09 1.29 8.88
N ILE A 178 -12.23 2.48 9.47
CA ILE A 178 -12.04 2.72 10.91
C ILE A 178 -12.93 1.78 11.73
N ARG A 179 -14.23 1.74 11.44
CA ARG A 179 -15.19 0.89 12.18
C ARG A 179 -14.84 -0.60 12.13
N ARG A 180 -14.21 -1.05 11.04
CA ARG A 180 -13.97 -2.47 10.80
C ARG A 180 -12.63 -2.97 11.30
N PHE A 181 -11.62 -2.12 11.31
CA PHE A 181 -10.22 -2.55 11.51
C PHE A 181 -9.48 -1.83 12.63
N LEU A 182 -10.05 -0.75 13.15
CA LEU A 182 -9.48 0.04 14.26
C LEU A 182 -10.44 0.09 15.46
#